data_36f836b38d9fa566bddd18e49ff61dee
#
_entry.id   36f836b38d9fa566bddd18e49ff61dee
#
_cell.length_a   1.000
_cell.length_b   1.000
_cell.length_c   1.000
_cell.angle_alpha   90.00
_cell.angle_beta   90.00
_cell.angle_gamma   90.00
#
_symmetry.space_group_name_H-M   'P 1'
#
loop_
_entity.id
_entity.type
_entity.pdbx_description
1 polymer ?
#
loop_
_entity_poly.entity_id
_entity_poly.type
_entity_poly.pdbx_seq_one_letter_code
_entity_poly.pdbx_strand_id
1 'polypeptide(L)'
;MKIRSSRLALSTAAFAVTALTLTACGSGRTDSDSTGDTDAAGASIIVGTTDSLTTLDPAGSYDNGSFHVQTQVFSFLMSFEPGGATLAPDAAESCDFTSDTVYTCTLKDGLTFANGNALTAESVKFSFERQLAIADPNGPSSLLANLASVEAPDEKTVEFTLTSPNDQTFAQVLASPVGPIVDEATFPADALLGDDEIVAAEATSGPYVIKSFAKNSLVEFTPNADYTGVQGEPKNEGATLKYYTDSNNLKLDIETGAIDVATRSLTATDIESLESAEGVNVVSGPGGEIRYIVFNFNTMPGETPEQKLAVRKAVAYSIDRDDLSETVYKGTYTPLYSYVPEGLPGAATPFKDLYGTAPDKDAATKVLTDAGVTTPVVLNLQYNPDHYGPSSDQEYNAIKRQLEESGLFTVNLQSTEWVTYAEERTADAYPAYQLGWFPDFSDADNYLTPFFDKENFLGNHFEDAEISALLDSERTDGDEASRIATIEEIQQVMAEKHLSTVPLLQGSQVAVARDGVTGVEDTLNASFQFRYSVLSKD
;
A
#
# COMPACT_ATOMS: atom_id res chain seq x y z
N MET A 1 26.55 -19.06 -53.01
CA MET A 1 26.06 -19.48 -54.36
C MET A 1 24.67 -18.88 -54.58
N LYS A 2 24.58 -18.02 -55.59
CA LYS A 2 23.40 -17.42 -56.25
C LYS A 2 22.39 -16.59 -55.45
N ILE A 3 22.62 -15.28 -55.59
CA ILE A 3 21.75 -14.15 -55.54
C ILE A 3 20.63 -14.26 -56.58
N ARG A 4 19.40 -13.89 -56.21
CA ARG A 4 18.39 -13.44 -57.20
C ARG A 4 17.62 -12.25 -56.68
N SER A 5 17.88 -11.14 -57.25
CA SER A 5 17.15 -9.88 -57.24
C SER A 5 15.85 -9.96 -58.04
N SER A 6 14.77 -9.34 -57.61
CA SER A 6 13.64 -8.94 -58.49
C SER A 6 13.11 -7.57 -58.06
N ARG A 7 12.84 -6.83 -59.09
CA ARG A 7 12.74 -5.38 -59.22
C ARG A 7 11.34 -4.83 -58.87
N LEU A 8 11.37 -3.54 -58.50
CA LEU A 8 10.28 -2.58 -58.40
C LEU A 8 9.19 -2.68 -59.51
N ALA A 9 7.97 -2.38 -59.13
CA ALA A 9 7.00 -1.72 -59.96
C ALA A 9 6.33 -0.57 -59.18
N LEU A 10 6.61 0.66 -59.62
CA LEU A 10 5.88 1.88 -59.24
C LEU A 10 4.52 1.86 -59.94
N SER A 11 3.45 2.20 -59.24
CA SER A 11 2.18 2.64 -59.82
C SER A 11 1.73 3.93 -59.14
N THR A 12 1.84 5.00 -59.90
CA THR A 12 1.27 6.31 -59.65
C THR A 12 -0.25 6.28 -59.79
N ALA A 13 -0.98 6.79 -58.79
CA ALA A 13 -2.39 7.13 -58.89
C ALA A 13 -2.64 8.55 -58.38
N ALA A 14 -3.30 9.32 -59.22
CA ALA A 14 -3.46 10.75 -59.16
C ALA A 14 -4.48 11.20 -58.10
N PHE A 15 -4.22 12.35 -57.50
CA PHE A 15 -5.11 13.14 -56.64
C PHE A 15 -6.29 13.73 -57.44
N ALA A 16 -7.52 13.58 -56.94
CA ALA A 16 -8.65 14.41 -57.26
C ALA A 16 -9.06 15.22 -56.01
N VAL A 17 -8.83 16.51 -56.09
CA VAL A 17 -9.27 17.49 -55.11
C VAL A 17 -10.71 17.86 -55.40
N THR A 18 -11.62 17.67 -54.46
CA THR A 18 -12.98 18.23 -54.52
C THR A 18 -13.15 19.19 -53.34
N ALA A 19 -13.20 20.46 -53.68
CA ALA A 19 -13.55 21.55 -52.77
C ALA A 19 -15.07 21.57 -52.56
N LEU A 20 -15.52 21.58 -51.29
CA LEU A 20 -16.91 21.90 -50.94
C LEU A 20 -16.92 23.17 -50.09
N THR A 21 -17.65 24.12 -50.58
CA THR A 21 -17.86 25.46 -50.09
C THR A 21 -18.78 25.49 -48.87
N LEU A 22 -18.37 26.29 -47.86
CA LEU A 22 -19.18 26.68 -46.71
C LEU A 22 -20.35 27.62 -47.18
N THR A 23 -21.54 27.30 -46.71
CA THR A 23 -22.62 28.29 -46.59
C THR A 23 -23.01 28.44 -45.12
N ALA A 24 -22.72 29.62 -44.60
CA ALA A 24 -23.22 30.08 -43.32
C ALA A 24 -24.66 30.60 -43.46
N CYS A 25 -25.54 30.19 -42.55
CA CYS A 25 -26.78 30.94 -42.27
C CYS A 25 -26.97 30.94 -40.76
N GLY A 26 -26.82 32.11 -40.18
CA GLY A 26 -27.19 32.37 -38.80
C GLY A 26 -28.69 32.61 -38.66
N SER A 27 -29.21 32.34 -37.46
CA SER A 27 -30.22 33.19 -36.78
C SER A 27 -30.67 32.56 -35.48
N GLY A 28 -30.78 33.40 -34.47
CA GLY A 28 -31.77 33.27 -33.39
C GLY A 28 -31.22 32.92 -32.03
N ARG A 29 -30.73 33.94 -31.32
CA ARG A 29 -30.68 33.96 -29.86
C ARG A 29 -32.10 33.86 -29.31
N THR A 30 -32.35 32.93 -28.42
CA THR A 30 -33.38 33.04 -27.39
C THR A 30 -32.69 32.76 -26.07
N ASP A 31 -32.56 33.82 -25.26
CA ASP A 31 -32.21 33.73 -23.86
C ASP A 31 -33.29 32.90 -23.15
N SER A 32 -32.88 31.85 -22.48
CA SER A 32 -33.63 31.19 -21.44
C SER A 32 -32.70 31.08 -20.22
N ASP A 33 -32.86 32.02 -19.31
CA ASP A 33 -32.42 31.92 -17.94
C ASP A 33 -32.98 30.59 -17.35
N SER A 34 -32.14 29.65 -17.07
CA SER A 34 -32.39 28.62 -16.08
C SER A 34 -31.13 28.52 -15.22
N THR A 35 -31.14 29.24 -14.10
CA THR A 35 -30.27 28.97 -12.96
C THR A 35 -30.65 27.60 -12.41
N GLY A 36 -29.95 26.58 -12.84
CA GLY A 36 -29.84 25.30 -12.19
C GLY A 36 -28.35 25.10 -11.98
N ASP A 37 -27.89 25.24 -10.75
CA ASP A 37 -26.63 24.70 -10.29
C ASP A 37 -26.70 23.18 -10.49
N THR A 38 -26.28 22.70 -11.63
CA THR A 38 -25.77 21.36 -11.79
C THR A 38 -24.27 21.51 -11.61
N ASP A 39 -23.74 21.02 -10.50
CA ASP A 39 -22.32 20.71 -10.39
C ASP A 39 -21.95 19.88 -11.62
N ALA A 40 -21.31 20.52 -12.59
CA ALA A 40 -20.84 19.83 -13.79
C ALA A 40 -19.71 18.90 -13.34
N ALA A 41 -19.84 17.60 -13.55
CA ALA A 41 -18.73 16.67 -13.41
C ALA A 41 -17.53 17.21 -14.19
N GLY A 42 -16.34 17.21 -13.58
CA GLY A 42 -15.09 17.64 -14.21
C GLY A 42 -14.71 16.72 -15.37
N ALA A 43 -13.72 17.14 -16.18
CA ALA A 43 -13.23 16.32 -17.29
C ALA A 43 -12.68 14.95 -16.84
N SER A 44 -12.53 14.00 -17.78
CA SER A 44 -11.91 12.69 -17.50
C SER A 44 -10.44 12.84 -17.07
N ILE A 45 -10.00 12.05 -16.10
CA ILE A 45 -8.66 12.07 -15.52
C ILE A 45 -7.80 10.93 -16.08
N ILE A 46 -6.56 11.21 -16.46
CA ILE A 46 -5.59 10.20 -16.90
C ILE A 46 -4.53 10.02 -15.82
N VAL A 47 -4.50 8.85 -15.19
CA VAL A 47 -3.53 8.46 -14.14
C VAL A 47 -2.48 7.54 -14.75
N GLY A 48 -1.21 7.80 -14.50
CA GLY A 48 -0.08 6.94 -14.88
C GLY A 48 0.52 6.23 -13.68
N THR A 49 0.88 4.95 -13.85
CA THR A 49 1.58 4.14 -12.84
C THR A 49 2.56 3.16 -13.47
N THR A 50 3.56 2.72 -12.69
CA THR A 50 4.41 1.57 -13.06
C THR A 50 4.02 0.29 -12.32
N ASP A 51 3.07 0.34 -11.39
CA ASP A 51 2.57 -0.83 -10.68
C ASP A 51 1.79 -1.74 -11.65
N SER A 52 2.09 -3.04 -11.63
CA SER A 52 1.42 -4.01 -12.50
C SER A 52 0.24 -4.67 -11.82
N LEU A 53 -0.82 -4.94 -12.57
CA LEU A 53 -1.97 -5.71 -12.14
C LEU A 53 -1.71 -7.20 -12.34
N THR A 54 -1.84 -8.01 -11.30
CA THR A 54 -1.75 -9.47 -11.36
C THR A 54 -3.05 -10.07 -11.89
N THR A 55 -4.19 -9.74 -11.28
CA THR A 55 -5.54 -10.10 -11.74
C THR A 55 -6.60 -9.15 -11.17
N LEU A 56 -7.74 -9.04 -11.85
CA LEU A 56 -8.92 -8.36 -11.33
C LEU A 56 -9.67 -9.18 -10.27
N ASP A 57 -9.50 -10.52 -10.28
CA ASP A 57 -10.14 -11.40 -9.30
C ASP A 57 -9.49 -11.21 -7.92
N PRO A 58 -10.26 -10.75 -6.89
CA PRO A 58 -9.72 -10.47 -5.57
C PRO A 58 -9.14 -11.72 -4.86
N ALA A 59 -9.59 -12.92 -5.21
CA ALA A 59 -9.06 -14.14 -4.60
C ALA A 59 -7.70 -14.57 -5.17
N GLY A 60 -7.25 -13.99 -6.27
CA GLY A 60 -6.01 -14.36 -6.97
C GLY A 60 -4.89 -13.33 -6.88
N SER A 61 -5.04 -12.24 -6.12
CA SER A 61 -4.05 -11.18 -6.05
C SER A 61 -3.90 -10.60 -4.65
N TYR A 62 -2.66 -10.44 -4.23
CA TYR A 62 -2.27 -9.76 -2.99
C TYR A 62 -1.10 -8.83 -3.29
N ASP A 63 -1.36 -7.84 -4.14
CA ASP A 63 -0.39 -6.85 -4.59
C ASP A 63 -1.07 -5.47 -4.76
N ASN A 64 -0.28 -4.41 -4.61
CA ASN A 64 -0.77 -3.03 -4.66
C ASN A 64 -1.35 -2.65 -6.02
N GLY A 65 -0.80 -3.15 -7.13
CA GLY A 65 -1.28 -2.81 -8.48
C GLY A 65 -2.67 -3.36 -8.75
N SER A 66 -2.95 -4.60 -8.33
CA SER A 66 -4.29 -5.20 -8.40
C SER A 66 -5.26 -4.52 -7.46
N PHE A 67 -4.86 -4.31 -6.20
CA PHE A 67 -5.70 -3.67 -5.18
C PHE A 67 -6.06 -2.24 -5.57
N HIS A 68 -5.15 -1.49 -6.19
CA HIS A 68 -5.42 -0.16 -6.73
C HIS A 68 -6.62 -0.15 -7.70
N VAL A 69 -6.72 -1.12 -8.61
CA VAL A 69 -7.86 -1.24 -9.53
C VAL A 69 -9.10 -1.76 -8.80
N GLN A 70 -8.95 -2.76 -7.94
CA GLN A 70 -10.05 -3.36 -7.20
C GLN A 70 -10.79 -2.35 -6.31
N THR A 71 -10.08 -1.40 -5.69
CA THR A 71 -10.70 -0.33 -4.89
C THR A 71 -11.53 0.67 -5.70
N GLN A 72 -11.36 0.72 -7.03
CA GLN A 72 -12.19 1.54 -7.90
C GLN A 72 -13.47 0.81 -8.34
N VAL A 73 -13.44 -0.54 -8.42
CA VAL A 73 -14.50 -1.28 -9.11
C VAL A 73 -15.32 -2.22 -8.21
N PHE A 74 -14.85 -2.49 -6.99
CA PHE A 74 -15.61 -3.29 -6.02
C PHE A 74 -16.02 -2.47 -4.81
N SER A 75 -17.17 -2.79 -4.23
CA SER A 75 -17.58 -2.35 -2.89
C SER A 75 -16.97 -3.27 -1.83
N PHE A 76 -16.79 -2.70 -0.66
CA PHE A 76 -16.35 -3.36 0.57
C PHE A 76 -17.47 -3.22 1.62
N LEU A 77 -17.42 -3.98 2.71
CA LEU A 77 -18.32 -3.69 3.85
C LEU A 77 -17.90 -2.39 4.54
N MET A 78 -16.61 -2.26 4.81
CA MET A 78 -15.96 -1.09 5.41
C MET A 78 -14.88 -0.59 4.45
N SER A 79 -14.60 0.70 4.46
CA SER A 79 -13.50 1.29 3.70
C SER A 79 -13.01 2.56 4.39
N PHE A 80 -11.90 3.12 3.95
CA PHE A 80 -11.36 4.35 4.53
C PHE A 80 -11.99 5.58 3.87
N GLU A 81 -12.21 6.62 4.67
CA GLU A 81 -12.59 7.94 4.15
C GLU A 81 -11.49 8.49 3.22
N PRO A 82 -11.85 9.18 2.14
CA PRO A 82 -10.87 9.85 1.29
C PRO A 82 -9.94 10.77 2.09
N GLY A 83 -8.65 10.68 1.85
CA GLY A 83 -7.62 11.50 2.51
C GLY A 83 -7.32 11.13 3.96
N GLY A 84 -7.97 10.11 4.53
CA GLY A 84 -7.85 9.72 5.93
C GLY A 84 -7.49 8.26 6.15
N ALA A 85 -7.17 7.93 7.40
CA ALA A 85 -7.02 6.57 7.90
C ALA A 85 -8.25 6.13 8.73
N THR A 86 -9.32 6.93 8.75
CA THR A 86 -10.54 6.62 9.48
C THR A 86 -11.37 5.62 8.70
N LEU A 87 -11.69 4.50 9.35
CA LEU A 87 -12.55 3.48 8.79
C LEU A 87 -14.01 3.91 8.85
N ALA A 88 -14.75 3.72 7.76
CA ALA A 88 -16.17 4.07 7.66
C ALA A 88 -16.96 2.98 6.90
N PRO A 89 -18.29 2.86 7.13
CA PRO A 89 -19.14 1.95 6.37
C PRO A 89 -19.18 2.29 4.88
N ASP A 90 -18.96 1.28 4.01
CA ASP A 90 -19.06 1.39 2.55
C ASP A 90 -20.38 0.78 2.04
N ALA A 91 -20.46 -0.52 1.79
CA ALA A 91 -21.72 -1.22 1.51
C ALA A 91 -22.54 -1.48 2.78
N ALA A 92 -21.88 -1.56 3.95
CA ALA A 92 -22.59 -1.63 5.22
C ALA A 92 -23.22 -0.29 5.61
N GLU A 93 -24.33 -0.33 6.33
CA GLU A 93 -24.87 0.80 7.10
C GLU A 93 -24.16 0.90 8.47
N SER A 94 -23.88 -0.26 9.09
CA SER A 94 -23.14 -0.38 10.35
C SER A 94 -22.49 -1.75 10.47
N CYS A 95 -21.37 -1.80 11.22
CA CYS A 95 -20.73 -3.05 11.62
C CYS A 95 -20.25 -2.90 13.07
N ASP A 96 -20.61 -3.88 13.94
CA ASP A 96 -20.26 -3.88 15.35
C ASP A 96 -20.16 -5.29 15.92
N PHE A 97 -19.45 -5.46 17.04
CA PHE A 97 -19.49 -6.69 17.82
C PHE A 97 -20.84 -6.85 18.50
N THR A 98 -21.55 -7.93 18.19
CA THR A 98 -22.80 -8.32 18.87
C THR A 98 -22.56 -9.33 20.00
N SER A 99 -21.42 -9.98 20.02
CA SER A 99 -20.87 -10.74 21.13
C SER A 99 -19.35 -10.75 21.03
N ASP A 100 -18.64 -11.30 22.01
CA ASP A 100 -17.17 -11.33 22.04
C ASP A 100 -16.54 -11.94 20.77
N THR A 101 -17.25 -12.86 20.11
CA THR A 101 -16.74 -13.56 18.91
C THR A 101 -17.61 -13.37 17.67
N VAL A 102 -18.65 -12.55 17.70
CA VAL A 102 -19.52 -12.31 16.54
C VAL A 102 -19.49 -10.84 16.17
N TYR A 103 -18.97 -10.57 14.98
CA TYR A 103 -18.97 -9.25 14.35
C TYR A 103 -20.09 -9.22 13.31
N THR A 104 -21.04 -8.31 13.47
CA THR A 104 -22.25 -8.25 12.65
C THR A 104 -22.29 -6.97 11.83
N CYS A 105 -22.49 -7.10 10.52
CA CYS A 105 -22.72 -5.97 9.61
C CYS A 105 -24.16 -5.97 9.10
N THR A 106 -24.75 -4.78 9.02
CA THR A 106 -26.05 -4.55 8.36
C THR A 106 -25.80 -3.80 7.05
N LEU A 107 -26.30 -4.31 5.93
CA LEU A 107 -26.13 -3.69 4.60
C LEU A 107 -27.10 -2.53 4.39
N LYS A 108 -26.68 -1.54 3.60
CA LYS A 108 -27.53 -0.48 3.05
C LYS A 108 -28.64 -1.04 2.18
N ASP A 109 -29.70 -0.26 1.95
CA ASP A 109 -30.81 -0.61 1.06
C ASP A 109 -30.42 -0.44 -0.42
N GLY A 110 -30.90 -1.37 -1.26
CA GLY A 110 -30.89 -1.21 -2.72
C GLY A 110 -29.52 -1.33 -3.39
N LEU A 111 -28.56 -2.01 -2.76
CA LEU A 111 -27.24 -2.24 -3.34
C LEU A 111 -27.33 -3.18 -4.56
N THR A 112 -26.58 -2.85 -5.62
CA THR A 112 -26.51 -3.64 -6.84
C THR A 112 -25.09 -3.72 -7.38
N PHE A 113 -24.82 -4.78 -8.12
CA PHE A 113 -23.70 -4.84 -9.06
C PHE A 113 -24.08 -4.09 -10.35
N ALA A 114 -23.09 -3.65 -11.11
CA ALA A 114 -23.29 -2.88 -12.36
C ALA A 114 -24.07 -3.68 -13.44
N ASN A 115 -24.02 -5.00 -13.39
CA ASN A 115 -24.85 -5.88 -14.23
C ASN A 115 -26.33 -5.95 -13.83
N GLY A 116 -26.73 -5.26 -12.77
CA GLY A 116 -28.09 -5.20 -12.24
C GLY A 116 -28.46 -6.32 -11.25
N ASN A 117 -27.55 -7.22 -10.92
CA ASN A 117 -27.77 -8.21 -9.86
C ASN A 117 -27.78 -7.51 -8.50
N ALA A 118 -28.62 -8.00 -7.56
CA ALA A 118 -28.66 -7.46 -6.21
C ALA A 118 -27.39 -7.85 -5.46
N LEU A 119 -26.80 -6.90 -4.71
CA LEU A 119 -25.75 -7.16 -3.74
C LEU A 119 -26.42 -7.35 -2.37
N THR A 120 -26.35 -8.54 -1.82
CA THR A 120 -27.02 -8.96 -0.58
C THR A 120 -26.03 -9.52 0.43
N ALA A 121 -26.49 -9.86 1.63
CA ALA A 121 -25.69 -10.55 2.64
C ALA A 121 -25.16 -11.90 2.14
N GLU A 122 -25.86 -12.58 1.24
CA GLU A 122 -25.38 -13.83 0.62
C GLU A 122 -24.21 -13.57 -0.32
N SER A 123 -24.20 -12.46 -1.08
CA SER A 123 -23.05 -12.05 -1.89
C SER A 123 -21.80 -11.82 -1.03
N VAL A 124 -21.96 -11.19 0.15
CA VAL A 124 -20.88 -11.00 1.11
C VAL A 124 -20.38 -12.35 1.63
N LYS A 125 -21.29 -13.19 2.14
CA LYS A 125 -20.96 -14.54 2.63
C LYS A 125 -20.19 -15.32 1.57
N PHE A 126 -20.72 -15.37 0.34
CA PHE A 126 -20.06 -16.02 -0.79
C PHE A 126 -18.64 -15.50 -1.02
N SER A 127 -18.43 -14.20 -0.96
CA SER A 127 -17.11 -13.58 -1.22
C SER A 127 -16.05 -14.07 -0.23
N PHE A 128 -16.36 -14.07 1.08
CA PHE A 128 -15.41 -14.50 2.10
C PHE A 128 -15.22 -16.04 2.11
N GLU A 129 -16.29 -16.82 1.95
CA GLU A 129 -16.20 -18.28 1.83
C GLU A 129 -15.38 -18.68 0.60
N ARG A 130 -15.54 -17.96 -0.53
CA ARG A 130 -14.77 -18.16 -1.76
C ARG A 130 -13.28 -17.89 -1.56
N GLN A 131 -12.91 -16.84 -0.84
CA GLN A 131 -11.50 -16.56 -0.49
C GLN A 131 -10.85 -17.74 0.23
N LEU A 132 -11.55 -18.31 1.21
CA LEU A 132 -11.09 -19.47 1.98
C LEU A 132 -11.10 -20.77 1.17
N ALA A 133 -12.07 -20.94 0.26
CA ALA A 133 -12.18 -22.15 -0.56
C ALA A 133 -11.10 -22.23 -1.65
N ILE A 134 -10.78 -21.10 -2.30
CA ILE A 134 -9.74 -21.01 -3.31
C ILE A 134 -8.35 -21.05 -2.65
N ALA A 135 -8.14 -20.24 -1.61
CA ALA A 135 -6.87 -20.14 -0.88
C ALA A 135 -5.66 -20.06 -1.82
N ASP A 136 -5.75 -19.19 -2.85
CA ASP A 136 -4.66 -19.03 -3.82
C ASP A 136 -3.39 -18.56 -3.12
N PRO A 137 -2.21 -19.14 -3.41
CA PRO A 137 -0.95 -18.73 -2.78
C PRO A 137 -0.54 -17.28 -3.08
N ASN A 138 -1.09 -16.67 -4.14
CA ASN A 138 -0.90 -15.26 -4.47
C ASN A 138 -2.08 -14.38 -3.99
N GLY A 139 -3.08 -14.95 -3.35
CA GLY A 139 -4.28 -14.28 -2.86
C GLY A 139 -4.20 -13.88 -1.38
N PRO A 140 -5.13 -13.04 -0.90
CA PRO A 140 -5.09 -12.46 0.43
C PRO A 140 -5.79 -13.31 1.52
N SER A 141 -6.12 -14.57 1.26
CA SER A 141 -6.92 -15.42 2.18
C SER A 141 -6.32 -15.58 3.58
N SER A 142 -5.00 -15.40 3.74
CA SER A 142 -4.31 -15.42 5.03
C SER A 142 -4.79 -14.32 5.99
N LEU A 143 -5.31 -13.21 5.48
CA LEU A 143 -5.90 -12.13 6.30
C LEU A 143 -7.17 -12.58 7.04
N LEU A 144 -7.79 -13.69 6.63
CA LEU A 144 -8.95 -14.29 7.28
C LEU A 144 -8.60 -15.35 8.34
N ALA A 145 -7.36 -15.40 8.82
CA ALA A 145 -6.90 -16.42 9.78
C ALA A 145 -7.75 -16.46 11.06
N ASN A 146 -8.33 -15.34 11.49
CA ASN A 146 -9.21 -15.27 12.65
C ASN A 146 -10.70 -15.56 12.32
N LEU A 147 -11.07 -15.76 11.06
CA LEU A 147 -12.45 -16.04 10.65
C LEU A 147 -12.77 -17.54 10.79
N ALA A 148 -13.79 -17.88 11.60
CA ALA A 148 -14.30 -19.24 11.76
C ALA A 148 -15.44 -19.56 10.80
N SER A 149 -16.40 -18.64 10.62
CA SER A 149 -17.54 -18.79 9.70
C SER A 149 -18.18 -17.46 9.36
N VAL A 150 -18.92 -17.43 8.24
CA VAL A 150 -19.77 -16.31 7.82
C VAL A 150 -21.19 -16.83 7.63
N GLU A 151 -22.17 -16.11 8.17
CA GLU A 151 -23.58 -16.43 7.99
C GLU A 151 -24.36 -15.22 7.47
N ALA A 152 -25.39 -15.47 6.67
CA ALA A 152 -26.33 -14.47 6.15
C ALA A 152 -27.76 -14.86 6.63
N PRO A 153 -28.15 -14.50 7.87
CA PRO A 153 -29.44 -14.90 8.43
C PRO A 153 -30.63 -14.27 7.70
N ASP A 154 -30.42 -13.16 6.99
CA ASP A 154 -31.38 -12.51 6.11
C ASP A 154 -30.66 -11.75 4.99
N GLU A 155 -31.40 -11.06 4.11
CA GLU A 155 -30.86 -10.39 2.92
C GLU A 155 -29.87 -9.25 3.23
N LYS A 156 -29.84 -8.73 4.47
CA LYS A 156 -29.05 -7.57 4.87
C LYS A 156 -28.07 -7.82 6.00
N THR A 157 -28.27 -8.87 6.78
CA THR A 157 -27.44 -9.13 7.95
C THR A 157 -26.36 -10.13 7.61
N VAL A 158 -25.11 -9.77 7.88
CA VAL A 158 -23.94 -10.64 7.78
C VAL A 158 -23.35 -10.82 9.16
N GLU A 159 -23.15 -12.05 9.59
CA GLU A 159 -22.54 -12.41 10.87
C GLU A 159 -21.21 -13.14 10.62
N PHE A 160 -20.10 -12.53 11.09
CA PHE A 160 -18.78 -13.14 11.08
C PHE A 160 -18.50 -13.71 12.46
N THR A 161 -18.29 -15.03 12.55
CA THR A 161 -17.83 -15.66 13.78
C THR A 161 -16.31 -15.75 13.76
N LEU A 162 -15.66 -15.20 14.79
CA LEU A 162 -14.21 -15.19 14.94
C LEU A 162 -13.73 -16.30 15.87
N THR A 163 -12.51 -16.79 15.67
CA THR A 163 -11.84 -17.78 16.51
C THR A 163 -11.33 -17.18 17.82
N SER A 164 -10.84 -15.93 17.76
CA SER A 164 -10.41 -15.14 18.91
C SER A 164 -11.42 -14.05 19.23
N PRO A 165 -11.70 -13.76 20.51
CA PRO A 165 -12.70 -12.78 20.89
C PRO A 165 -12.22 -11.34 20.69
N ASN A 166 -13.16 -10.42 20.45
CA ASN A 166 -12.97 -8.96 20.45
C ASN A 166 -11.84 -8.44 19.57
N ASP A 167 -11.57 -9.06 18.44
CA ASP A 167 -10.50 -8.67 17.53
C ASP A 167 -10.75 -7.27 16.93
N GLN A 168 -10.08 -6.26 17.46
CA GLN A 168 -10.22 -4.87 17.05
C GLN A 168 -9.67 -4.59 15.64
N THR A 169 -8.88 -5.51 15.08
CA THR A 169 -8.36 -5.38 13.71
C THR A 169 -9.33 -5.89 12.65
N PHE A 170 -10.37 -6.67 13.04
CA PHE A 170 -11.25 -7.34 12.07
C PHE A 170 -12.00 -6.36 11.16
N ALA A 171 -12.42 -5.21 11.67
CA ALA A 171 -13.02 -4.16 10.85
C ALA A 171 -12.06 -3.64 9.75
N GLN A 172 -10.76 -3.57 10.04
CA GLN A 172 -9.71 -3.18 9.09
C GLN A 172 -9.51 -4.26 8.03
N VAL A 173 -9.59 -5.54 8.42
CA VAL A 173 -9.52 -6.68 7.48
C VAL A 173 -10.63 -6.59 6.43
N LEU A 174 -11.84 -6.15 6.81
CA LEU A 174 -12.95 -5.95 5.87
C LEU A 174 -12.70 -4.83 4.84
N ALA A 175 -11.74 -3.93 5.06
CA ALA A 175 -11.34 -2.86 4.15
C ALA A 175 -10.03 -3.19 3.39
N SER A 176 -9.45 -4.37 3.59
CA SER A 176 -8.18 -4.84 3.02
C SER A 176 -8.38 -5.59 1.69
N PRO A 177 -7.30 -6.07 1.01
CA PRO A 177 -7.42 -6.83 -0.24
C PRO A 177 -8.35 -8.05 -0.22
N VAL A 178 -8.68 -8.59 0.96
CA VAL A 178 -9.62 -9.71 1.08
C VAL A 178 -11.09 -9.28 1.09
N GLY A 179 -11.37 -7.98 1.27
CA GLY A 179 -12.70 -7.42 1.49
C GLY A 179 -13.58 -7.14 0.26
N PRO A 180 -13.11 -7.14 -1.02
CA PRO A 180 -13.98 -6.90 -2.17
C PRO A 180 -15.16 -7.88 -2.23
N ILE A 181 -16.38 -7.33 -2.42
CA ILE A 181 -17.60 -8.13 -2.56
C ILE A 181 -17.82 -8.47 -4.02
N VAL A 182 -17.95 -9.75 -4.35
CA VAL A 182 -18.12 -10.25 -5.72
C VAL A 182 -19.51 -10.85 -5.93
N ASP A 183 -19.98 -10.82 -7.18
CA ASP A 183 -21.28 -11.34 -7.60
C ASP A 183 -21.28 -12.88 -7.68
N GLU A 184 -21.97 -13.55 -6.78
CA GLU A 184 -22.09 -15.01 -6.71
C GLU A 184 -22.73 -15.63 -7.96
N ALA A 185 -23.50 -14.87 -8.73
CA ALA A 185 -24.08 -15.35 -9.98
C ALA A 185 -23.04 -15.39 -11.12
N THR A 186 -21.93 -14.68 -10.97
CA THR A 186 -20.87 -14.54 -11.98
C THR A 186 -19.59 -15.27 -11.60
N PHE A 187 -19.13 -15.13 -10.36
CA PHE A 187 -17.87 -15.70 -9.91
C PHE A 187 -18.03 -17.17 -9.51
N PRO A 188 -17.14 -18.09 -9.96
CA PRO A 188 -17.14 -19.47 -9.48
C PRO A 188 -16.69 -19.55 -8.01
N ALA A 189 -17.28 -20.48 -7.25
CA ALA A 189 -17.04 -20.61 -5.81
C ALA A 189 -15.63 -21.14 -5.45
N ASP A 190 -14.98 -21.89 -6.35
CA ASP A 190 -13.79 -22.70 -6.08
C ASP A 190 -12.65 -22.49 -7.12
N ALA A 191 -12.77 -21.47 -7.96
CA ALA A 191 -11.77 -21.14 -8.98
C ALA A 191 -11.70 -19.64 -9.23
N LEU A 192 -10.56 -19.17 -9.74
CA LEU A 192 -10.40 -17.79 -10.20
C LEU A 192 -11.19 -17.57 -11.49
N LEU A 193 -11.79 -16.36 -11.63
CA LEU A 193 -12.42 -15.90 -12.85
C LEU A 193 -11.42 -15.08 -13.69
N GLY A 194 -11.45 -15.24 -15.00
CA GLY A 194 -10.55 -14.50 -15.91
C GLY A 194 -10.88 -13.00 -15.96
N ASP A 195 -9.85 -12.16 -16.12
CA ASP A 195 -10.00 -10.70 -16.16
C ASP A 195 -11.00 -10.24 -17.24
N ASP A 196 -10.91 -10.82 -18.46
CA ASP A 196 -11.83 -10.49 -19.57
C ASP A 196 -13.26 -10.92 -19.28
N GLU A 197 -13.47 -12.00 -18.51
CA GLU A 197 -14.79 -12.50 -18.11
C GLU A 197 -15.42 -11.57 -17.05
N ILE A 198 -14.62 -11.08 -16.08
CA ILE A 198 -15.07 -10.10 -15.07
C ILE A 198 -15.53 -8.82 -15.76
N VAL A 199 -14.72 -8.30 -16.68
CA VAL A 199 -15.04 -7.08 -17.46
C VAL A 199 -16.30 -7.27 -18.30
N ALA A 200 -16.39 -8.39 -19.02
CA ALA A 200 -17.54 -8.66 -19.90
C ALA A 200 -18.86 -8.86 -19.16
N ALA A 201 -18.79 -9.35 -17.91
CA ALA A 201 -19.96 -9.57 -17.06
C ALA A 201 -20.44 -8.30 -16.34
N GLU A 202 -19.65 -7.22 -16.34
CA GLU A 202 -19.91 -6.00 -15.54
C GLU A 202 -20.21 -6.32 -14.06
N ALA A 203 -19.58 -7.37 -13.52
CA ALA A 203 -19.86 -7.93 -12.20
C ALA A 203 -19.09 -7.18 -11.09
N THR A 204 -19.17 -5.85 -11.11
CA THR A 204 -18.48 -4.93 -10.19
C THR A 204 -19.51 -4.05 -9.48
N SER A 205 -19.18 -3.47 -8.32
CA SER A 205 -20.12 -2.73 -7.47
C SER A 205 -19.54 -1.43 -6.91
N GLY A 206 -18.27 -1.11 -7.24
CA GLY A 206 -17.57 0.07 -6.76
C GLY A 206 -17.99 1.38 -7.44
N PRO A 207 -17.28 2.50 -7.14
CA PRO A 207 -17.57 3.82 -7.71
C PRO A 207 -17.41 3.91 -9.21
N TYR A 208 -16.71 2.95 -9.84
CA TYR A 208 -16.53 2.89 -11.29
C TYR A 208 -16.83 1.49 -11.84
N VAL A 209 -17.17 1.47 -13.14
CA VAL A 209 -17.26 0.28 -13.97
C VAL A 209 -16.13 0.32 -15.00
N ILE A 210 -15.53 -0.83 -15.31
CA ILE A 210 -14.50 -0.92 -16.35
C ILE A 210 -15.16 -0.85 -17.73
N LYS A 211 -14.85 0.20 -18.48
CA LYS A 211 -15.34 0.43 -19.84
C LYS A 211 -14.50 -0.30 -20.89
N SER A 212 -13.18 -0.30 -20.72
CA SER A 212 -12.24 -1.04 -21.57
C SER A 212 -11.04 -1.50 -20.74
N PHE A 213 -10.48 -2.65 -21.13
CA PHE A 213 -9.41 -3.30 -20.38
C PHE A 213 -8.36 -3.88 -21.33
N ALA A 214 -7.12 -3.45 -21.13
CA ALA A 214 -5.94 -4.07 -21.73
C ALA A 214 -4.90 -4.23 -20.63
N LYS A 215 -4.77 -5.45 -20.09
CA LYS A 215 -3.96 -5.78 -18.92
C LYS A 215 -2.56 -5.16 -18.99
N ASN A 216 -2.17 -4.43 -17.94
CA ASN A 216 -0.88 -3.75 -17.82
C ASN A 216 -0.52 -2.83 -19.00
N SER A 217 -1.55 -2.30 -19.66
CA SER A 217 -1.42 -1.32 -20.73
C SER A 217 -2.35 -0.14 -20.49
N LEU A 218 -3.66 -0.39 -20.43
CA LEU A 218 -4.66 0.67 -20.25
C LEU A 218 -5.95 0.11 -19.67
N VAL A 219 -6.53 0.80 -18.68
CA VAL A 219 -7.89 0.55 -18.18
C VAL A 219 -8.67 1.85 -18.22
N GLU A 220 -9.84 1.85 -18.88
CA GLU A 220 -10.77 2.98 -18.86
C GLU A 220 -11.94 2.69 -17.90
N PHE A 221 -12.30 3.68 -17.11
CA PHE A 221 -13.35 3.63 -16.10
C PHE A 221 -14.45 4.65 -16.40
N THR A 222 -15.70 4.26 -16.17
CA THR A 222 -16.85 5.17 -16.17
C THR A 222 -17.49 5.17 -14.79
N PRO A 223 -18.01 6.33 -14.30
CA PRO A 223 -18.72 6.40 -13.03
C PRO A 223 -19.86 5.38 -12.95
N ASN A 224 -20.00 4.74 -11.80
CA ASN A 224 -21.13 3.90 -11.46
C ASN A 224 -22.16 4.74 -10.68
N ALA A 225 -23.28 5.07 -11.31
CA ALA A 225 -24.34 5.90 -10.73
C ALA A 225 -25.09 5.22 -9.57
N ASP A 226 -24.99 3.89 -9.46
CA ASP A 226 -25.66 3.12 -8.41
C ASP A 226 -24.79 2.93 -7.17
N TYR A 227 -23.52 3.39 -7.18
CA TYR A 227 -22.65 3.33 -6.01
C TYR A 227 -23.04 4.36 -4.96
N THR A 228 -23.22 3.91 -3.71
CA THR A 228 -23.61 4.74 -2.55
C THR A 228 -22.65 4.60 -1.37
N GLY A 229 -21.43 4.14 -1.61
CA GLY A 229 -20.42 3.92 -0.59
C GLY A 229 -19.69 5.17 -0.14
N VAL A 230 -18.65 4.96 0.69
CA VAL A 230 -17.89 6.02 1.37
C VAL A 230 -17.13 6.97 0.44
N GLN A 231 -16.80 6.53 -0.77
CA GLN A 231 -16.11 7.37 -1.75
C GLN A 231 -17.00 8.46 -2.37
N GLY A 232 -18.33 8.33 -2.21
CA GLY A 232 -19.31 9.27 -2.78
C GLY A 232 -19.37 9.24 -4.32
N GLU A 233 -20.06 10.21 -4.89
CA GLU A 233 -20.19 10.37 -6.34
C GLU A 233 -18.84 10.86 -6.93
N PRO A 234 -18.32 10.24 -8.01
CA PRO A 234 -17.11 10.69 -8.67
C PRO A 234 -17.18 12.15 -9.13
N LYS A 235 -16.13 12.94 -8.84
CA LYS A 235 -16.02 14.35 -9.22
C LYS A 235 -15.54 14.56 -10.66
N ASN A 236 -15.42 13.49 -11.45
CA ASN A 236 -14.96 13.49 -12.85
C ASN A 236 -15.89 12.66 -13.73
N GLU A 237 -15.78 12.84 -15.06
CA GLU A 237 -16.58 12.10 -16.06
C GLU A 237 -16.07 10.66 -16.29
N GLY A 238 -14.94 10.28 -15.68
CA GLY A 238 -14.30 8.99 -15.78
C GLY A 238 -12.81 9.08 -15.55
N ALA A 239 -12.16 7.93 -15.47
CA ALA A 239 -10.72 7.84 -15.29
C ALA A 239 -10.10 6.88 -16.32
N THR A 240 -8.83 7.09 -16.63
CA THR A 240 -8.02 6.17 -17.42
C THR A 240 -6.72 5.88 -16.67
N LEU A 241 -6.46 4.62 -16.40
CA LEU A 241 -5.18 4.17 -15.85
C LEU A 241 -4.27 3.71 -16.98
N LYS A 242 -3.13 4.37 -17.13
CA LYS A 242 -2.09 4.07 -18.11
C LYS A 242 -0.88 3.46 -17.42
N TYR A 243 -0.44 2.31 -17.89
CA TYR A 243 0.70 1.59 -17.34
C TYR A 243 2.00 1.92 -18.05
N TYR A 244 3.09 2.01 -17.30
CA TYR A 244 4.43 2.26 -17.79
C TYR A 244 5.37 1.15 -17.32
N THR A 245 6.34 0.81 -18.18
CA THR A 245 7.37 -0.20 -17.85
C THR A 245 8.57 0.42 -17.11
N ASP A 246 8.69 1.75 -17.11
CA ASP A 246 9.76 2.48 -16.44
C ASP A 246 9.32 3.90 -16.04
N SER A 247 9.97 4.44 -15.02
CA SER A 247 9.67 5.77 -14.47
C SER A 247 10.04 6.92 -15.40
N ASN A 248 10.98 6.75 -16.35
CA ASN A 248 11.39 7.85 -17.23
C ASN A 248 10.26 8.23 -18.20
N ASN A 249 9.55 7.21 -18.74
CA ASN A 249 8.41 7.46 -19.63
C ASN A 249 7.22 8.04 -18.83
N LEU A 250 6.98 7.56 -17.61
CA LEU A 250 5.98 8.13 -16.71
C LEU A 250 6.27 9.61 -16.43
N LYS A 251 7.52 9.96 -16.09
CA LYS A 251 7.99 11.33 -15.87
C LYS A 251 7.79 12.20 -17.13
N LEU A 252 8.20 11.72 -18.29
CA LEU A 252 8.06 12.45 -19.54
C LEU A 252 6.59 12.77 -19.85
N ASP A 253 5.70 11.82 -19.62
CA ASP A 253 4.28 11.98 -19.91
C ASP A 253 3.58 12.94 -18.95
N ILE A 254 3.97 12.99 -17.66
CA ILE A 254 3.45 14.01 -16.73
C ILE A 254 4.01 15.41 -17.07
N GLU A 255 5.27 15.55 -17.42
CA GLU A 255 5.87 16.83 -17.81
C GLU A 255 5.23 17.40 -19.09
N THR A 256 4.92 16.55 -20.08
CA THR A 256 4.33 16.96 -21.36
C THR A 256 2.80 17.09 -21.34
N GLY A 257 2.14 16.65 -20.27
CA GLY A 257 0.69 16.67 -20.13
C GLY A 257 -0.02 15.55 -20.92
N ALA A 258 0.67 14.46 -21.20
CA ALA A 258 0.07 13.25 -21.78
C ALA A 258 -0.71 12.42 -20.73
N ILE A 259 -0.47 12.67 -19.45
CA ILE A 259 -1.25 12.21 -18.29
C ILE A 259 -1.49 13.38 -17.34
N ASP A 260 -2.48 13.25 -16.48
CA ASP A 260 -2.89 14.29 -15.51
C ASP A 260 -2.27 14.07 -14.14
N VAL A 261 -2.09 12.81 -13.74
CA VAL A 261 -1.49 12.42 -12.46
C VAL A 261 -0.52 11.27 -12.68
N ALA A 262 0.67 11.36 -12.10
CA ALA A 262 1.60 10.24 -11.94
C ALA A 262 1.60 9.79 -10.47
N THR A 263 1.30 8.53 -10.21
CA THR A 263 1.27 7.97 -8.86
C THR A 263 2.22 6.80 -8.77
N ARG A 264 2.96 6.74 -7.64
CA ARG A 264 3.97 5.72 -7.32
C ARG A 264 5.13 5.62 -8.33
N SER A 265 6.22 5.01 -7.89
CA SER A 265 7.35 4.56 -8.73
C SER A 265 8.15 5.64 -9.48
N LEU A 266 7.93 6.92 -9.21
CA LEU A 266 8.91 7.95 -9.53
C LEU A 266 10.08 7.85 -8.54
N THR A 267 11.31 7.94 -9.05
CA THR A 267 12.49 7.95 -8.16
C THR A 267 12.55 9.24 -7.34
N ALA A 268 13.21 9.22 -6.19
CA ALA A 268 13.39 10.43 -5.38
C ALA A 268 14.05 11.57 -6.19
N THR A 269 14.98 11.24 -7.11
CA THR A 269 15.62 12.22 -8.02
C THR A 269 14.62 12.76 -9.04
N ASP A 270 13.70 11.94 -9.55
CA ASP A 270 12.65 12.40 -10.47
C ASP A 270 11.72 13.37 -9.76
N ILE A 271 11.29 13.04 -8.55
CA ILE A 271 10.44 13.88 -7.71
C ILE A 271 11.11 15.22 -7.42
N GLU A 272 12.37 15.22 -6.95
CA GLU A 272 13.17 16.44 -6.72
C GLU A 272 13.24 17.33 -7.97
N SER A 273 13.39 16.74 -9.16
CA SER A 273 13.39 17.51 -10.40
C SER A 273 12.02 18.07 -10.78
N LEU A 274 10.94 17.33 -10.48
CA LEU A 274 9.57 17.74 -10.77
C LEU A 274 9.04 18.82 -9.83
N GLU A 275 9.60 18.97 -8.60
CA GLU A 275 9.28 20.08 -7.70
C GLU A 275 9.57 21.46 -8.31
N SER A 276 10.53 21.54 -9.23
CA SER A 276 10.90 22.77 -9.92
C SER A 276 10.37 22.86 -11.36
N ALA A 277 9.64 21.86 -11.83
CA ALA A 277 9.12 21.82 -13.20
C ALA A 277 7.86 22.69 -13.34
N GLU A 278 7.73 23.40 -14.48
CA GLU A 278 6.54 24.23 -14.75
C GLU A 278 5.33 23.35 -15.14
N GLY A 279 4.16 23.70 -14.63
CA GLY A 279 2.89 23.09 -14.99
C GLY A 279 2.60 21.76 -14.31
N VAL A 280 3.37 21.41 -13.27
CA VAL A 280 3.14 20.26 -12.40
C VAL A 280 3.31 20.63 -10.92
N ASN A 281 2.64 19.88 -10.05
CA ASN A 281 2.72 20.01 -8.60
C ASN A 281 3.07 18.65 -8.00
N VAL A 282 4.09 18.59 -7.17
CA VAL A 282 4.40 17.42 -6.35
C VAL A 282 3.56 17.50 -5.07
N VAL A 283 2.76 16.49 -4.83
CA VAL A 283 1.88 16.39 -3.65
C VAL A 283 2.35 15.20 -2.82
N SER A 284 2.64 15.45 -1.55
CA SER A 284 3.04 14.42 -0.58
C SER A 284 2.00 14.28 0.51
N GLY A 285 1.73 13.06 0.90
CA GLY A 285 0.83 12.71 1.99
C GLY A 285 1.44 11.66 2.91
N PRO A 286 0.81 11.37 4.05
CA PRO A 286 1.29 10.32 4.95
C PRO A 286 1.33 8.98 4.25
N GLY A 287 2.39 8.21 4.49
CA GLY A 287 2.56 6.86 3.97
C GLY A 287 2.65 5.84 5.09
N GLY A 288 2.27 4.60 4.79
CA GLY A 288 2.36 3.48 5.71
C GLY A 288 3.59 2.60 5.51
N GLU A 289 4.38 2.82 4.45
CA GLU A 289 5.61 2.04 4.24
C GLU A 289 6.66 2.38 5.28
N ILE A 290 7.30 1.37 5.88
CA ILE A 290 8.42 1.54 6.80
C ILE A 290 9.64 0.74 6.36
N ARG A 291 10.83 1.24 6.73
CA ARG A 291 12.14 0.64 6.50
C ARG A 291 12.85 0.37 7.80
N TYR A 292 13.48 -0.80 7.93
CA TYR A 292 14.17 -1.18 9.16
C TYR A 292 15.28 -2.21 8.93
N ILE A 293 16.24 -2.29 9.86
CA ILE A 293 17.22 -3.37 9.95
C ILE A 293 16.68 -4.43 10.88
N VAL A 294 16.71 -5.70 10.46
CA VAL A 294 16.38 -6.87 11.28
C VAL A 294 17.66 -7.52 11.79
N PHE A 295 17.64 -8.02 13.02
CA PHE A 295 18.72 -8.83 13.58
C PHE A 295 18.27 -10.26 13.83
N ASN A 296 19.02 -11.22 13.30
CA ASN A 296 18.79 -12.64 13.57
C ASN A 296 19.38 -13.01 14.93
N PHE A 297 18.55 -13.44 15.87
CA PHE A 297 18.95 -13.75 17.26
C PHE A 297 19.87 -14.97 17.36
N ASN A 298 19.88 -15.86 16.36
CA ASN A 298 20.80 -16.99 16.33
C ASN A 298 22.19 -16.59 15.86
N THR A 299 22.31 -15.80 14.78
CA THR A 299 23.55 -15.64 14.03
C THR A 299 24.20 -14.25 14.13
N MET A 300 23.52 -13.25 14.74
CA MET A 300 24.09 -11.91 14.93
C MET A 300 25.31 -11.92 15.86
N PRO A 301 26.21 -10.90 15.76
CA PRO A 301 27.38 -10.80 16.64
C PRO A 301 27.03 -10.68 18.12
N GLY A 302 27.82 -11.36 18.97
CA GLY A 302 27.67 -11.43 20.43
C GLY A 302 27.55 -12.87 20.91
N GLU A 303 28.20 -13.18 22.05
CA GLU A 303 28.21 -14.53 22.62
C GLU A 303 27.08 -14.74 23.64
N THR A 304 26.62 -13.65 24.27
CA THR A 304 25.53 -13.67 25.26
C THR A 304 24.38 -12.77 24.83
N PRO A 305 23.16 -12.96 25.38
CA PRO A 305 22.03 -12.08 25.09
C PRO A 305 22.34 -10.60 25.36
N GLU A 306 23.09 -10.30 26.45
CA GLU A 306 23.48 -8.94 26.82
C GLU A 306 24.44 -8.33 25.78
N GLN A 307 25.39 -9.12 25.27
CA GLN A 307 26.29 -8.67 24.20
C GLN A 307 25.54 -8.45 22.90
N LYS A 308 24.63 -9.34 22.51
CA LYS A 308 23.77 -9.17 21.35
C LYS A 308 22.91 -7.90 21.47
N LEU A 309 22.30 -7.65 22.63
CA LEU A 309 21.54 -6.42 22.88
C LEU A 309 22.41 -5.16 22.78
N ALA A 310 23.63 -5.21 23.35
CA ALA A 310 24.57 -4.08 23.27
C ALA A 310 24.96 -3.76 21.82
N VAL A 311 25.14 -4.77 20.96
CA VAL A 311 25.41 -4.59 19.53
C VAL A 311 24.23 -3.90 18.83
N ARG A 312 22.98 -4.33 19.09
CA ARG A 312 21.78 -3.70 18.51
C ARG A 312 21.62 -2.25 18.97
N LYS A 313 21.83 -1.98 20.26
CA LYS A 313 21.82 -0.61 20.81
C LYS A 313 22.91 0.27 20.18
N ALA A 314 24.11 -0.25 20.01
CA ALA A 314 25.21 0.50 19.37
C ALA A 314 24.91 0.82 17.89
N VAL A 315 24.22 -0.08 17.15
CA VAL A 315 23.72 0.21 15.82
C VAL A 315 22.69 1.35 15.88
N ALA A 316 21.70 1.27 16.78
CA ALA A 316 20.67 2.31 16.94
C ALA A 316 21.27 3.71 17.25
N TYR A 317 22.32 3.78 18.08
CA TYR A 317 23.07 5.02 18.36
C TYR A 317 23.91 5.53 17.21
N SER A 318 24.18 4.71 16.19
CA SER A 318 25.10 5.06 15.08
C SER A 318 24.39 5.49 13.81
N ILE A 319 23.07 5.34 13.72
CA ILE A 319 22.29 5.67 12.50
C ILE A 319 21.85 7.12 12.53
N ASP A 320 22.19 7.84 11.47
CA ASP A 320 21.68 9.17 11.13
C ASP A 320 20.51 9.03 10.14
N ARG A 321 19.29 9.14 10.65
CA ARG A 321 18.08 9.01 9.85
C ARG A 321 17.83 10.23 8.98
N ASP A 322 18.23 11.42 9.45
CA ASP A 322 18.11 12.66 8.69
C ASP A 322 19.02 12.61 7.45
N ASP A 323 20.29 12.15 7.61
CA ASP A 323 21.19 11.94 6.46
C ASP A 323 20.61 10.94 5.44
N LEU A 324 19.99 9.84 5.89
CA LEU A 324 19.32 8.90 4.98
C LEU A 324 18.14 9.55 4.24
N SER A 325 17.29 10.28 4.95
CA SER A 325 16.15 11.01 4.36
C SER A 325 16.63 12.03 3.31
N GLU A 326 17.58 12.88 3.65
CA GLU A 326 18.01 13.99 2.81
C GLU A 326 18.89 13.54 1.62
N THR A 327 19.86 12.66 1.88
CA THR A 327 20.86 12.31 0.86
C THR A 327 20.42 11.18 -0.06
N VAL A 328 19.70 10.19 0.45
CA VAL A 328 19.24 9.03 -0.32
C VAL A 328 17.86 9.28 -0.90
N TYR A 329 16.91 9.69 -0.05
CA TYR A 329 15.49 9.75 -0.40
C TYR A 329 15.00 11.15 -0.75
N LYS A 330 15.84 12.18 -0.67
CA LYS A 330 15.49 13.57 -1.07
C LYS A 330 14.19 14.09 -0.40
N GLY A 331 13.95 13.66 0.83
CA GLY A 331 12.76 14.05 1.59
C GLY A 331 11.48 13.24 1.27
N THR A 332 11.51 12.30 0.32
CA THR A 332 10.36 11.42 0.04
C THR A 332 10.14 10.35 1.12
N TYR A 333 11.10 10.19 2.03
CA TYR A 333 11.00 9.40 3.26
C TYR A 333 11.38 10.27 4.45
N THR A 334 10.68 10.11 5.55
CA THR A 334 10.94 10.81 6.81
C THR A 334 11.57 9.88 7.85
N PRO A 335 12.37 10.40 8.79
CA PRO A 335 12.92 9.60 9.88
C PRO A 335 11.83 8.91 10.70
N LEU A 336 11.96 7.60 10.91
CA LEU A 336 11.07 6.81 11.73
C LEU A 336 11.73 6.47 13.07
N TYR A 337 11.10 6.88 14.17
CA TYR A 337 11.62 6.69 15.53
C TYR A 337 10.81 5.66 16.34
N SER A 338 10.00 4.85 15.67
CA SER A 338 9.26 3.73 16.25
C SER A 338 8.94 2.68 15.18
N TYR A 339 8.07 1.73 15.53
CA TYR A 339 7.60 0.70 14.60
C TYR A 339 6.31 1.12 13.91
N VAL A 340 5.43 1.81 14.63
CA VAL A 340 4.17 2.36 14.11
C VAL A 340 4.47 3.69 13.42
N PRO A 341 4.11 3.86 12.14
CA PRO A 341 4.35 5.09 11.40
C PRO A 341 3.54 6.27 11.95
N GLU A 342 4.10 7.47 11.81
CA GLU A 342 3.41 8.70 12.14
C GLU A 342 2.11 8.82 11.33
N GLY A 343 1.03 9.29 11.99
CA GLY A 343 -0.29 9.41 11.39
C GLY A 343 -1.26 8.29 11.77
N LEU A 344 -0.80 7.22 12.43
CA LEU A 344 -1.67 6.18 12.98
C LEU A 344 -1.87 6.37 14.50
N PRO A 345 -3.05 5.98 15.04
CA PRO A 345 -3.27 5.91 16.48
C PRO A 345 -2.20 5.03 17.17
N GLY A 346 -1.67 5.48 18.29
CA GLY A 346 -0.61 4.78 19.02
C GLY A 346 0.82 4.98 18.45
N ALA A 347 1.00 5.84 17.43
CA ALA A 347 2.34 6.21 16.98
C ALA A 347 3.12 6.92 18.11
N ALA A 348 4.35 6.45 18.36
CA ALA A 348 5.22 6.95 19.44
C ALA A 348 6.66 7.17 18.91
N THR A 349 7.55 7.70 19.73
CA THR A 349 8.93 8.00 19.32
C THR A 349 10.00 7.46 20.29
N PRO A 350 9.88 6.22 20.80
CA PRO A 350 10.81 5.72 21.83
C PRO A 350 12.27 5.67 21.37
N PHE A 351 12.54 5.45 20.08
CA PHE A 351 13.91 5.48 19.57
C PHE A 351 14.53 6.86 19.61
N LYS A 352 13.75 7.93 19.41
CA LYS A 352 14.20 9.31 19.55
C LYS A 352 14.59 9.62 20.99
N ASP A 353 13.77 9.17 21.93
CA ASP A 353 13.97 9.43 23.36
C ASP A 353 15.15 8.65 23.94
N LEU A 354 15.36 7.41 23.46
CA LEU A 354 16.42 6.51 23.95
C LEU A 354 17.76 6.69 23.22
N TYR A 355 17.74 6.93 21.92
CA TYR A 355 18.92 6.90 21.05
C TYR A 355 19.24 8.24 20.39
N GLY A 356 18.39 9.26 20.55
CA GLY A 356 18.54 10.57 19.93
C GLY A 356 18.18 10.63 18.45
N THR A 357 18.38 11.79 17.85
CA THR A 357 18.15 12.03 16.40
C THR A 357 19.45 12.04 15.61
N ALA A 358 20.59 12.22 16.25
CA ALA A 358 21.93 12.22 15.64
C ALA A 358 22.80 11.11 16.23
N PRO A 359 23.80 10.60 15.48
CA PRO A 359 24.71 9.59 15.98
C PRO A 359 25.43 9.96 17.30
N ASP A 360 25.40 9.07 18.29
CA ASP A 360 26.09 9.20 19.57
C ASP A 360 27.14 8.09 19.74
N LYS A 361 28.35 8.37 19.29
CA LYS A 361 29.49 7.45 19.39
C LYS A 361 29.85 7.12 20.82
N ASP A 362 29.74 8.07 21.77
CA ASP A 362 30.14 7.86 23.15
C ASP A 362 29.16 6.90 23.85
N ALA A 363 27.84 7.08 23.61
CA ALA A 363 26.82 6.15 24.09
C ALA A 363 26.97 4.76 23.46
N ALA A 364 27.20 4.67 22.13
CA ALA A 364 27.47 3.41 21.44
C ALA A 364 28.71 2.69 22.00
N THR A 365 29.80 3.42 22.26
CA THR A 365 31.02 2.87 22.86
C THR A 365 30.74 2.35 24.28
N LYS A 366 29.98 3.11 25.05
CA LYS A 366 29.67 2.76 26.42
C LYS A 366 28.89 1.45 26.50
N VAL A 367 27.82 1.28 25.73
CA VAL A 367 27.01 0.06 25.79
C VAL A 367 27.80 -1.18 25.38
N LEU A 368 28.67 -1.08 24.38
CA LEU A 368 29.54 -2.20 23.96
C LEU A 368 30.58 -2.54 25.03
N THR A 369 31.21 -1.53 25.63
CA THR A 369 32.23 -1.71 26.68
C THR A 369 31.62 -2.32 27.94
N ASP A 370 30.48 -1.82 28.39
CA ASP A 370 29.78 -2.31 29.59
C ASP A 370 29.37 -3.79 29.44
N ALA A 371 29.03 -4.22 28.24
CA ALA A 371 28.72 -5.62 27.90
C ALA A 371 29.96 -6.49 27.61
N GLY A 372 31.15 -5.92 27.60
CA GLY A 372 32.40 -6.63 27.29
C GLY A 372 32.51 -7.06 25.83
N VAL A 373 31.90 -6.32 24.90
CA VAL A 373 31.99 -6.59 23.48
C VAL A 373 33.30 -6.00 22.92
N THR A 374 34.06 -6.82 22.21
CA THR A 374 35.29 -6.38 21.54
C THR A 374 34.98 -5.59 20.28
N THR A 375 35.60 -4.41 20.12
CA THR A 375 35.46 -3.56 18.93
C THR A 375 36.73 -3.57 18.08
N PRO A 376 36.65 -3.39 16.73
CA PRO A 376 35.40 -3.24 15.99
C PRO A 376 34.59 -4.54 15.89
N VAL A 377 33.25 -4.42 16.00
CA VAL A 377 32.31 -5.54 15.77
C VAL A 377 32.25 -5.80 14.27
N VAL A 378 32.45 -7.04 13.85
CA VAL A 378 32.23 -7.44 12.45
C VAL A 378 30.75 -7.71 12.25
N LEU A 379 30.09 -6.88 11.44
CA LEU A 379 28.68 -6.99 11.10
C LEU A 379 28.53 -7.41 9.63
N ASN A 380 28.02 -8.62 9.39
CA ASN A 380 27.57 -9.02 8.06
C ASN A 380 26.16 -8.47 7.86
N LEU A 381 26.00 -7.52 6.96
CA LEU A 381 24.76 -6.82 6.68
C LEU A 381 24.31 -7.12 5.25
N GLN A 382 23.09 -7.63 5.12
CA GLN A 382 22.50 -8.03 3.84
C GLN A 382 21.37 -7.11 3.44
N TYR A 383 21.26 -6.77 2.14
CA TYR A 383 20.11 -6.06 1.58
C TYR A 383 19.67 -6.70 0.26
N ASN A 384 18.47 -6.36 -0.21
CA ASN A 384 18.04 -6.71 -1.56
C ASN A 384 17.92 -5.46 -2.44
N PRO A 385 18.34 -5.54 -3.73
CA PRO A 385 18.41 -4.38 -4.60
C PRO A 385 17.12 -4.13 -5.40
N ASP A 386 16.15 -5.04 -5.38
CA ASP A 386 15.04 -5.10 -6.33
C ASP A 386 13.65 -4.97 -5.69
N HIS A 387 13.42 -5.45 -4.48
CA HIS A 387 12.09 -5.50 -3.87
C HIS A 387 11.64 -4.18 -3.23
N TYR A 388 12.55 -3.52 -2.49
CA TYR A 388 12.24 -2.26 -1.79
C TYR A 388 12.64 -1.01 -2.59
N GLY A 389 12.80 -1.16 -3.89
CA GLY A 389 13.07 -0.07 -4.82
C GLY A 389 14.57 0.23 -5.06
N PRO A 390 14.85 1.08 -6.05
CA PRO A 390 16.21 1.30 -6.57
C PRO A 390 17.13 2.03 -5.60
N SER A 391 16.62 2.64 -4.54
CA SER A 391 17.42 3.36 -3.54
C SER A 391 18.04 2.45 -2.49
N SER A 392 17.69 1.17 -2.42
CA SER A 392 18.21 0.22 -1.41
C SER A 392 19.72 0.12 -1.39
N ASP A 393 20.39 0.14 -2.57
CA ASP A 393 21.85 0.15 -2.65
C ASP A 393 22.46 1.41 -2.00
N GLN A 394 21.91 2.57 -2.28
CA GLN A 394 22.37 3.84 -1.72
C GLN A 394 22.11 3.91 -0.21
N GLU A 395 20.94 3.48 0.25
CA GLU A 395 20.56 3.41 1.66
C GLU A 395 21.55 2.55 2.46
N TYR A 396 21.81 1.32 2.02
CA TYR A 396 22.66 0.39 2.76
C TYR A 396 24.15 0.74 2.66
N ASN A 397 24.60 1.38 1.58
CA ASN A 397 25.94 1.97 1.52
C ASN A 397 26.09 3.17 2.47
N ALA A 398 25.04 4.00 2.64
CA ALA A 398 25.04 5.09 3.63
C ALA A 398 25.06 4.54 5.06
N ILE A 399 24.24 3.54 5.39
CA ILE A 399 24.22 2.85 6.69
C ILE A 399 25.61 2.25 7.00
N LYS A 400 26.23 1.55 6.05
CA LYS A 400 27.60 1.05 6.21
C LYS A 400 28.57 2.16 6.55
N ARG A 401 28.55 3.27 5.80
CA ARG A 401 29.41 4.45 6.05
C ARG A 401 29.22 4.96 7.48
N GLN A 402 27.99 5.20 7.92
CA GLN A 402 27.67 5.72 9.25
C GLN A 402 28.16 4.78 10.37
N LEU A 403 27.97 3.48 10.24
CA LEU A 403 28.45 2.49 11.20
C LEU A 403 29.99 2.46 11.28
N GLU A 404 30.68 2.51 10.14
CA GLU A 404 32.16 2.46 10.08
C GLU A 404 32.83 3.78 10.52
N GLU A 405 32.20 4.94 10.31
CA GLU A 405 32.66 6.25 10.79
C GLU A 405 32.78 6.31 12.31
N SER A 406 31.95 5.56 13.02
CA SER A 406 32.08 5.41 14.47
C SER A 406 33.39 4.75 14.89
N GLY A 407 34.00 3.91 14.03
CA GLY A 407 35.14 3.04 14.32
C GLY A 407 34.76 1.85 15.22
N LEU A 408 33.50 1.67 15.55
CA LEU A 408 32.99 0.58 16.39
C LEU A 408 32.60 -0.65 15.59
N PHE A 409 32.42 -0.50 14.27
CA PHE A 409 31.99 -1.57 13.38
C PHE A 409 32.94 -1.72 12.18
N THR A 410 33.00 -2.95 11.67
CA THR A 410 33.48 -3.29 10.32
C THR A 410 32.33 -3.98 9.60
N VAL A 411 31.79 -3.37 8.55
CA VAL A 411 30.57 -3.83 7.90
C VAL A 411 30.89 -4.55 6.58
N ASN A 412 30.56 -5.83 6.53
CA ASN A 412 30.58 -6.63 5.31
C ASN A 412 29.19 -6.52 4.65
N LEU A 413 29.04 -5.58 3.73
CA LEU A 413 27.78 -5.35 3.03
C LEU A 413 27.68 -6.27 1.81
N GLN A 414 26.54 -6.97 1.65
CA GLN A 414 26.23 -7.87 0.55
C GLN A 414 24.78 -7.68 0.09
N SER A 415 24.50 -8.05 -1.16
CA SER A 415 23.13 -8.01 -1.72
C SER A 415 22.76 -9.34 -2.33
N THR A 416 21.45 -9.67 -2.28
CA THR A 416 20.85 -10.85 -2.91
C THR A 416 19.48 -10.45 -3.47
N GLU A 417 19.12 -10.93 -4.67
CA GLU A 417 17.82 -10.71 -5.29
C GLU A 417 16.70 -11.33 -4.45
N TRP A 418 15.52 -10.72 -4.49
CA TRP A 418 14.44 -10.99 -3.54
C TRP A 418 14.03 -12.44 -3.40
N VAL A 419 13.88 -13.18 -4.49
CA VAL A 419 13.43 -14.58 -4.45
C VAL A 419 14.37 -15.44 -3.59
N THR A 420 15.68 -15.34 -3.83
CA THR A 420 16.71 -16.02 -3.02
C THR A 420 16.79 -15.44 -1.61
N TYR A 421 16.71 -14.11 -1.51
CA TYR A 421 16.77 -13.37 -0.25
C TYR A 421 15.67 -13.80 0.74
N ALA A 422 14.44 -13.95 0.25
CA ALA A 422 13.29 -14.36 1.07
C ALA A 422 13.46 -15.75 1.69
N GLU A 423 14.07 -16.69 0.96
CA GLU A 423 14.38 -18.03 1.46
C GLU A 423 15.57 -18.02 2.43
N GLU A 424 16.66 -17.35 2.07
CA GLU A 424 17.90 -17.36 2.84
C GLU A 424 17.77 -16.64 4.20
N ARG A 425 16.98 -15.54 4.30
CA ARG A 425 16.77 -14.84 5.56
C ARG A 425 16.11 -15.70 6.63
N THR A 426 15.17 -16.56 6.24
CA THR A 426 14.47 -17.48 7.16
C THR A 426 15.28 -18.75 7.43
N ALA A 427 16.32 -19.01 6.64
CA ALA A 427 17.25 -20.11 6.82
C ALA A 427 18.53 -19.73 7.61
N ASP A 428 18.50 -18.65 8.39
CA ASP A 428 19.61 -18.16 9.23
C ASP A 428 20.88 -17.72 8.46
N ALA A 429 20.77 -17.43 7.16
CA ALA A 429 21.94 -17.05 6.38
C ALA A 429 22.45 -15.63 6.73
N TYR A 430 21.58 -14.74 7.21
CA TYR A 430 21.88 -13.34 7.41
C TYR A 430 21.84 -12.92 8.89
N PRO A 431 22.97 -12.52 9.48
CA PRO A 431 23.03 -12.03 10.87
C PRO A 431 22.30 -10.70 11.11
N ALA A 432 22.32 -9.81 10.11
CA ALA A 432 21.55 -8.58 10.05
C ALA A 432 21.14 -8.31 8.61
N TYR A 433 19.91 -7.82 8.41
CA TYR A 433 19.37 -7.70 7.06
C TYR A 433 18.28 -6.63 6.93
N GLN A 434 18.07 -6.17 5.68
CA GLN A 434 17.02 -5.23 5.30
C GLN A 434 15.67 -5.91 5.31
N LEU A 435 14.66 -5.25 5.86
CA LEU A 435 13.27 -5.43 5.46
C LEU A 435 12.56 -4.08 5.45
N GLY A 436 11.40 -4.07 4.86
CA GLY A 436 10.40 -3.01 4.92
C GLY A 436 9.02 -3.64 5.07
N TRP A 437 8.02 -2.82 5.24
CA TRP A 437 6.64 -3.25 5.33
C TRP A 437 5.73 -2.30 4.57
N PHE A 438 4.87 -2.85 3.76
CA PHE A 438 3.70 -2.18 3.20
C PHE A 438 2.50 -2.70 3.97
N PRO A 439 1.73 -1.87 4.66
CA PRO A 439 0.67 -2.37 5.53
C PRO A 439 -0.47 -3.00 4.73
N ASP A 440 -1.02 -4.07 5.28
CA ASP A 440 -2.24 -4.72 4.76
C ASP A 440 -3.49 -3.88 5.05
N PHE A 441 -3.45 -3.13 6.16
CA PHE A 441 -4.47 -2.20 6.61
C PHE A 441 -3.87 -1.15 7.55
N SER A 442 -4.58 -0.03 7.73
CA SER A 442 -4.10 1.15 8.46
C SER A 442 -4.38 1.05 9.97
N ASP A 443 -3.78 0.06 10.64
CA ASP A 443 -3.82 -0.10 12.08
C ASP A 443 -2.42 -0.33 12.64
N ALA A 444 -2.16 0.11 13.88
CA ALA A 444 -0.88 -0.07 14.55
C ALA A 444 -0.51 -1.54 14.74
N ASP A 445 -1.49 -2.44 14.97
CA ASP A 445 -1.25 -3.87 15.10
C ASP A 445 -0.57 -4.46 13.87
N ASN A 446 -0.87 -3.97 12.68
CA ASN A 446 -0.24 -4.43 11.44
C ASN A 446 1.29 -4.18 11.37
N TYR A 447 1.81 -3.35 12.27
CA TYR A 447 3.25 -3.06 12.43
C TYR A 447 3.85 -3.70 13.68
N LEU A 448 3.06 -4.39 14.50
CA LEU A 448 3.49 -4.97 15.76
C LEU A 448 3.35 -6.49 15.77
N THR A 449 2.15 -7.02 15.62
CA THR A 449 1.89 -8.46 15.68
C THR A 449 2.67 -9.27 14.64
N PRO A 450 2.69 -8.90 13.33
CA PRO A 450 3.45 -9.66 12.34
C PRO A 450 4.95 -9.72 12.60
N PHE A 451 5.49 -8.79 13.42
CA PHE A 451 6.92 -8.66 13.67
C PHE A 451 7.38 -9.18 15.01
N PHE A 452 6.52 -9.15 16.03
CA PHE A 452 6.94 -9.33 17.42
C PHE A 452 6.23 -10.46 18.15
N ASP A 453 5.19 -11.05 17.57
CA ASP A 453 4.56 -12.24 18.12
C ASP A 453 5.34 -13.52 17.77
N LYS A 454 4.90 -14.65 18.30
CA LYS A 454 5.46 -15.98 18.02
C LYS A 454 5.36 -16.31 16.52
N GLU A 455 6.38 -16.99 16.01
CA GLU A 455 6.43 -17.39 14.60
C GLU A 455 6.27 -16.20 13.64
N ASN A 456 6.81 -15.03 14.03
CA ASN A 456 6.66 -13.77 13.30
C ASN A 456 7.23 -13.83 11.86
N PHE A 457 6.71 -12.95 11.01
CA PHE A 457 7.11 -12.80 9.61
C PHE A 457 8.63 -12.56 9.42
N LEU A 458 9.30 -11.94 10.39
CA LEU A 458 10.73 -11.65 10.27
C LEU A 458 11.57 -12.91 10.18
N GLY A 459 11.16 -14.03 10.80
CA GLY A 459 11.93 -15.27 10.86
C GLY A 459 13.26 -15.11 11.61
N ASN A 460 13.34 -14.13 12.51
CA ASN A 460 14.57 -13.72 13.20
C ASN A 460 14.79 -14.37 14.56
N HIS A 461 13.91 -15.30 14.96
CA HIS A 461 13.92 -16.02 16.25
C HIS A 461 13.74 -15.13 17.46
N PHE A 462 13.12 -13.96 17.31
CA PHE A 462 12.66 -13.17 18.44
C PHE A 462 11.39 -13.80 19.01
N GLU A 463 11.38 -14.06 20.30
CA GLU A 463 10.22 -14.49 21.07
C GLU A 463 10.30 -13.89 22.47
N ASP A 464 9.22 -13.30 22.94
CA ASP A 464 9.09 -12.79 24.30
C ASP A 464 7.65 -12.89 24.79
N ALA A 465 7.46 -13.49 25.99
CA ALA A 465 6.12 -13.75 26.52
C ALA A 465 5.40 -12.48 27.02
N GLU A 466 6.16 -11.45 27.48
CA GLU A 466 5.59 -10.15 27.87
C GLU A 466 5.03 -9.44 26.63
N ILE A 467 5.77 -9.45 25.52
CA ILE A 467 5.35 -8.85 24.26
C ILE A 467 4.13 -9.58 23.68
N SER A 468 4.15 -10.92 23.61
CA SER A 468 2.98 -11.68 23.14
C SER A 468 1.72 -11.39 23.98
N ALA A 469 1.86 -11.24 25.29
CA ALA A 469 0.72 -10.91 26.16
C ALA A 469 0.20 -9.48 25.94
N LEU A 470 1.09 -8.52 25.67
CA LEU A 470 0.70 -7.14 25.35
C LEU A 470 0.00 -7.07 23.97
N LEU A 471 0.49 -7.81 22.97
CA LEU A 471 -0.13 -7.91 21.65
C LEU A 471 -1.54 -8.54 21.73
N ASP A 472 -1.71 -9.62 22.51
CA ASP A 472 -3.02 -10.21 22.77
C ASP A 472 -3.97 -9.22 23.48
N SER A 473 -3.42 -8.41 24.40
CA SER A 473 -4.19 -7.42 25.17
C SER A 473 -4.69 -6.28 24.28
N GLU A 474 -3.81 -5.65 23.47
CA GLU A 474 -4.20 -4.54 22.63
C GLU A 474 -5.21 -4.96 21.57
N ARG A 475 -5.04 -6.15 20.97
CA ARG A 475 -5.93 -6.67 19.93
C ARG A 475 -7.35 -6.91 20.43
N THR A 476 -7.51 -7.23 21.71
CA THR A 476 -8.81 -7.59 22.30
C THR A 476 -9.43 -6.48 23.16
N ASP A 477 -8.76 -5.34 23.31
CA ASP A 477 -9.23 -4.21 24.14
C ASP A 477 -10.16 -3.29 23.31
N GLY A 478 -11.45 -3.32 23.65
CA GLY A 478 -12.46 -2.45 23.04
C GLY A 478 -12.45 -0.99 23.52
N ASP A 479 -11.63 -0.63 24.52
CA ASP A 479 -11.43 0.77 24.93
C ASP A 479 -10.24 1.36 24.17
N GLU A 480 -10.52 2.26 23.23
CA GLU A 480 -9.53 2.85 22.33
C GLU A 480 -8.35 3.49 23.08
N ALA A 481 -8.61 4.21 24.18
CA ALA A 481 -7.56 4.88 24.94
C ALA A 481 -6.65 3.88 25.67
N SER A 482 -7.21 2.81 26.21
CA SER A 482 -6.47 1.70 26.83
C SER A 482 -5.67 0.94 25.78
N ARG A 483 -6.25 0.65 24.62
CA ARG A 483 -5.60 0.01 23.48
C ARG A 483 -4.38 0.81 23.02
N ILE A 484 -4.55 2.12 22.80
CA ILE A 484 -3.46 3.03 22.41
C ILE A 484 -2.32 2.99 23.44
N ALA A 485 -2.63 3.05 24.74
CA ALA A 485 -1.61 3.00 25.77
C ALA A 485 -0.81 1.69 25.75
N THR A 486 -1.47 0.55 25.49
CA THR A 486 -0.81 -0.76 25.32
C THR A 486 0.09 -0.80 24.08
N ILE A 487 -0.37 -0.23 22.95
CA ILE A 487 0.41 -0.09 21.72
C ILE A 487 1.68 0.75 21.96
N GLU A 488 1.57 1.87 22.68
CA GLU A 488 2.72 2.70 23.05
C GLU A 488 3.69 1.95 23.98
N GLU A 489 3.16 1.17 24.95
CA GLU A 489 3.97 0.33 25.85
C GLU A 489 4.75 -0.74 25.09
N ILE A 490 4.14 -1.45 24.15
CA ILE A 490 4.84 -2.43 23.29
C ILE A 490 6.03 -1.77 22.60
N GLN A 491 5.84 -0.62 21.97
CA GLN A 491 6.89 0.10 21.26
C GLN A 491 8.02 0.52 22.19
N GLN A 492 7.70 1.02 23.40
CA GLN A 492 8.67 1.40 24.40
C GLN A 492 9.49 0.20 24.88
N VAL A 493 8.84 -0.90 25.23
CA VAL A 493 9.50 -2.14 25.71
C VAL A 493 10.40 -2.72 24.62
N MET A 494 9.91 -2.77 23.38
CA MET A 494 10.68 -3.24 22.24
C MET A 494 11.92 -2.38 22.01
N ALA A 495 11.80 -1.06 22.03
CA ALA A 495 12.93 -0.14 21.83
C ALA A 495 13.96 -0.18 22.97
N GLU A 496 13.54 -0.39 24.20
CA GLU A 496 14.42 -0.37 25.37
C GLU A 496 15.09 -1.72 25.66
N LYS A 497 14.28 -2.82 25.59
CA LYS A 497 14.71 -4.13 26.09
C LYS A 497 15.13 -5.10 24.99
N HIS A 498 14.56 -5.00 23.78
CA HIS A 498 14.69 -6.05 22.76
C HIS A 498 15.41 -5.62 21.49
N LEU A 499 15.00 -4.54 20.83
CA LEU A 499 15.55 -4.07 19.56
C LEU A 499 15.70 -5.21 18.53
N SER A 500 14.70 -6.05 18.36
CA SER A 500 14.75 -7.11 17.33
C SER A 500 14.90 -6.53 15.94
N THR A 501 14.41 -5.30 15.76
CA THR A 501 14.62 -4.45 14.59
C THR A 501 15.04 -3.03 15.00
N VAL A 502 15.71 -2.32 14.09
CA VAL A 502 15.99 -0.88 14.24
C VAL A 502 15.25 -0.14 13.12
N PRO A 503 14.19 0.64 13.44
CA PRO A 503 13.47 1.42 12.45
C PRO A 503 14.36 2.53 11.88
N LEU A 504 14.21 2.78 10.60
CA LEU A 504 14.99 3.74 9.84
C LEU A 504 14.13 4.91 9.34
N LEU A 505 13.21 4.60 8.43
CA LEU A 505 12.46 5.59 7.67
C LEU A 505 11.01 5.16 7.46
N GLN A 506 10.15 6.14 7.31
CA GLN A 506 8.76 6.02 6.87
C GLN A 506 8.63 6.66 5.47
N GLY A 507 8.11 5.92 4.50
CA GLY A 507 7.85 6.42 3.15
C GLY A 507 6.64 7.35 3.13
N SER A 508 6.74 8.48 2.40
CA SER A 508 5.59 9.31 2.08
C SER A 508 4.88 8.74 0.84
N GLN A 509 3.55 8.87 0.80
CA GLN A 509 2.82 8.74 -0.46
C GLN A 509 3.08 9.98 -1.31
N VAL A 510 3.51 9.81 -2.55
CA VAL A 510 3.81 10.93 -3.45
C VAL A 510 3.05 10.73 -4.77
N ALA A 511 2.38 11.78 -5.20
CA ALA A 511 1.83 11.88 -6.54
C ALA A 511 2.28 13.20 -7.18
N VAL A 512 2.42 13.21 -8.50
CA VAL A 512 2.70 14.41 -9.27
C VAL A 512 1.49 14.70 -10.15
N ALA A 513 0.91 15.87 -10.01
CA ALA A 513 -0.30 16.28 -10.72
C ALA A 513 -0.03 17.46 -11.65
N ARG A 514 -0.75 17.53 -12.77
CA ARG A 514 -0.78 18.72 -13.63
C ARG A 514 -1.49 19.87 -12.95
N ASP A 515 -1.11 21.11 -13.33
CA ASP A 515 -1.87 22.29 -12.95
C ASP A 515 -3.35 22.14 -13.37
N GLY A 516 -4.28 22.51 -12.49
CA GLY A 516 -5.73 22.38 -12.70
C GLY A 516 -6.31 21.04 -12.25
N VAL A 517 -5.50 20.08 -11.82
CA VAL A 517 -5.97 18.85 -11.15
C VAL A 517 -6.06 19.11 -9.63
N THR A 518 -7.19 18.78 -9.03
CA THR A 518 -7.47 18.94 -7.60
C THR A 518 -7.90 17.63 -6.95
N GLY A 519 -7.88 17.54 -5.61
CA GLY A 519 -8.26 16.37 -4.84
C GLY A 519 -7.16 15.30 -4.72
N VAL A 520 -5.94 15.58 -5.18
CA VAL A 520 -4.81 14.64 -5.12
C VAL A 520 -4.40 14.38 -3.68
N GLU A 521 -4.40 15.41 -2.83
CA GLU A 521 -4.15 15.30 -1.39
C GLU A 521 -5.13 14.35 -0.67
N ASP A 522 -6.37 14.30 -1.15
CA ASP A 522 -7.42 13.42 -0.61
C ASP A 522 -7.24 11.94 -1.04
N THR A 523 -6.24 11.63 -1.86
CA THR A 523 -5.92 10.25 -2.27
C THR A 523 -4.69 9.68 -1.56
N LEU A 524 -3.91 10.52 -0.88
CA LEU A 524 -2.61 10.13 -0.30
C LEU A 524 -2.75 9.85 1.19
N ASN A 525 -2.82 8.58 1.55
CA ASN A 525 -2.96 8.14 2.94
C ASN A 525 -2.22 6.82 3.21
N ALA A 526 -2.10 6.46 4.48
CA ALA A 526 -1.40 5.26 4.92
C ALA A 526 -2.05 3.93 4.45
N SER A 527 -3.30 3.96 3.96
CA SER A 527 -3.99 2.76 3.46
C SER A 527 -3.60 2.36 2.04
N PHE A 528 -2.80 3.17 1.34
CA PHE A 528 -2.41 2.97 -0.06
C PHE A 528 -3.57 2.88 -1.07
N GLN A 529 -4.74 3.36 -0.69
CA GLN A 529 -5.93 3.38 -1.56
C GLN A 529 -6.01 4.68 -2.34
N PHE A 530 -5.32 4.76 -3.49
CA PHE A 530 -5.41 5.92 -4.37
C PHE A 530 -6.76 5.94 -5.10
N ARG A 531 -7.59 6.97 -4.85
CA ARG A 531 -8.99 7.02 -5.26
C ARG A 531 -9.22 8.01 -6.38
N TYR A 532 -9.77 7.55 -7.52
CA TYR A 532 -10.08 8.43 -8.64
C TYR A 532 -11.32 9.31 -8.41
N SER A 533 -12.25 8.85 -7.56
CA SER A 533 -13.53 9.54 -7.32
C SER A 533 -13.40 10.96 -6.79
N VAL A 534 -12.33 11.26 -6.04
CA VAL A 534 -12.08 12.59 -5.46
C VAL A 534 -11.30 13.52 -6.38
N LEU A 535 -10.72 13.00 -7.45
CA LEU A 535 -9.95 13.80 -8.42
C LEU A 535 -10.89 14.60 -9.32
N SER A 536 -10.55 15.86 -9.56
CA SER A 536 -11.24 16.73 -10.51
C SER A 536 -10.24 17.50 -11.35
N LYS A 537 -10.65 17.87 -12.56
CA LYS A 537 -9.84 18.64 -13.51
C LYS A 537 -10.74 19.68 -14.16
N ASP A 538 -10.32 20.96 -14.17
CA ASP A 538 -11.02 22.08 -14.82
C ASP A 538 -11.04 22.01 -16.35
#